data_a768d67cdcc7324bab2b4689c1306243
#
_entry.id   a768d67cdcc7324bab2b4689c1306243
#
_cell.length_a   1.000
_cell.length_b   1.000
_cell.length_c   1.000
_cell.angle_alpha   90.00
_cell.angle_beta   90.00
_cell.angle_gamma   90.00
#
_symmetry.space_group_name_H-M   'P 1'
#
loop_
_entity.id
_entity.type
_entity.pdbx_description
1 polymer ?
#
loop_
_entity_poly.entity_id
_entity_poly.type
_entity_poly.pdbx_seq_one_letter_code
_entity_poly.pdbx_strand_id
1 'polypeptide(L)'
;MNKYKKLFGNTLVFAVGSFGTKLLGFLLVALYTRVMSEGEYSTVDLIYQTVNILVPLVTFSMSDAVIRFGMDNEYDHRKVYTCANLCVLFGMTVFMLFTPLVSKINTIGDYSFLLYIYCYFSCFRQIASQYIRARGYVKLFAADGIFSVLTQVICNLVLLLGFKLGVTGYILSIVISDGLSLCMLTLIAGLNKSLDTSFISPKLIREMLKFSAPLIPTYLLWWITSASDRWFIVGMIDADTNGIYAVGNKLPTLLMLVTTIFYQAWQMSSIEERDSRYIGKFYENVFGAYSSLLFISASGLIMLCKPLTIVLTGKGDDSGITSFFSAYKFTPILIVAMIFQCFCQFLSSIYTTRKKSMNSFKTALVAGILNIVLNWLLIPKFGVWGAAIATASSYFACFAVRIFDARKIIFFRVDYIKLIVNTAIIIIMCVIMAKQPAVYWLGLILGFVVMTIYNFDAIVKTLRKFFSKGKKRRPNAAR
;
A
#
# COMPACT_ATOMS: atom_id res chain seq x y z
N MET A 1 23.90 11.27 -22.72
CA MET A 1 23.75 10.56 -21.42
C MET A 1 22.83 9.38 -21.63
N ASN A 2 23.28 8.18 -21.36
CA ASN A 2 22.59 6.93 -21.73
C ASN A 2 21.20 6.88 -21.08
N LYS A 3 20.12 6.70 -21.85
CA LYS A 3 18.71 6.64 -21.35
C LYS A 3 18.56 5.71 -20.13
N TYR A 4 19.31 4.61 -20.12
CA TYR A 4 19.35 3.66 -19.00
C TYR A 4 19.98 4.25 -17.72
N LYS A 5 21.01 5.10 -17.84
CA LYS A 5 21.66 5.74 -16.68
C LYS A 5 20.73 6.79 -16.04
N LYS A 6 19.96 7.52 -16.86
CA LYS A 6 18.94 8.47 -16.40
C LYS A 6 17.76 7.73 -15.73
N LEU A 7 17.33 6.62 -16.34
CA LEU A 7 16.26 5.78 -15.80
C LEU A 7 16.66 5.16 -14.45
N PHE A 8 17.85 4.57 -14.37
CA PHE A 8 18.37 3.97 -13.13
C PHE A 8 18.56 5.03 -12.03
N GLY A 9 19.10 6.20 -12.36
CA GLY A 9 19.22 7.31 -11.40
C GLY A 9 17.89 7.79 -10.87
N ASN A 10 16.88 7.95 -11.74
CA ASN A 10 15.53 8.34 -11.33
C ASN A 10 14.88 7.26 -10.46
N THR A 11 15.01 5.99 -10.83
CA THR A 11 14.46 4.85 -10.06
C THR A 11 15.10 4.77 -8.67
N LEU A 12 16.40 5.01 -8.56
CA LEU A 12 17.10 5.02 -7.27
C LEU A 12 16.63 6.18 -6.38
N VAL A 13 16.45 7.38 -6.93
CA VAL A 13 15.92 8.54 -6.20
C VAL A 13 14.49 8.27 -5.71
N PHE A 14 13.64 7.67 -6.55
CA PHE A 14 12.28 7.26 -6.16
C PHE A 14 12.30 6.17 -5.08
N ALA A 15 13.16 5.17 -5.23
CA ALA A 15 13.26 4.08 -4.26
C ALA A 15 13.71 4.59 -2.88
N VAL A 16 14.76 5.42 -2.84
CA VAL A 16 15.28 6.01 -1.60
C VAL A 16 14.25 6.95 -0.96
N GLY A 17 13.61 7.83 -1.75
CA GLY A 17 12.56 8.72 -1.27
C GLY A 17 11.35 7.96 -0.73
N SER A 18 10.84 6.99 -1.46
CA SER A 18 9.69 6.17 -1.03
C SER A 18 10.01 5.27 0.17
N PHE A 19 11.22 4.73 0.26
CA PHE A 19 11.65 3.93 1.40
C PHE A 19 11.76 4.78 2.66
N GLY A 20 12.43 5.93 2.56
CA GLY A 20 12.61 6.85 3.69
C GLY A 20 11.28 7.35 4.26
N THR A 21 10.34 7.77 3.39
CA THR A 21 9.03 8.25 3.82
C THR A 21 8.21 7.17 4.52
N LYS A 22 8.21 5.95 4.00
CA LYS A 22 7.46 4.84 4.62
C LYS A 22 8.11 4.36 5.92
N LEU A 23 9.44 4.36 5.99
CA LEU A 23 10.16 4.03 7.23
C LEU A 23 9.87 5.06 8.33
N LEU A 24 9.87 6.36 8.01
CA LEU A 24 9.50 7.41 8.95
C LEU A 24 8.04 7.26 9.42
N GLY A 25 7.11 6.98 8.49
CA GLY A 25 5.72 6.69 8.83
C GLY A 25 5.58 5.48 9.76
N PHE A 26 6.40 4.44 9.58
CA PHE A 26 6.45 3.30 10.48
C PHE A 26 6.98 3.69 11.88
N LEU A 27 8.03 4.49 11.95
CA LEU A 27 8.59 4.96 13.22
C LEU A 27 7.63 5.89 13.99
N LEU A 28 6.79 6.66 13.30
CA LEU A 28 5.76 7.48 13.94
C LEU A 28 4.73 6.65 14.72
N VAL A 29 4.53 5.38 14.38
CA VAL A 29 3.65 4.49 15.14
C VAL A 29 4.11 4.38 16.59
N ALA A 30 5.43 4.34 16.84
CA ALA A 30 5.98 4.31 18.19
C ALA A 30 5.69 5.59 18.99
N LEU A 31 5.53 6.72 18.32
CA LEU A 31 5.05 7.96 18.97
C LEU A 31 3.56 7.82 19.33
N TYR A 32 2.73 7.41 18.38
CA TYR A 32 1.27 7.34 18.57
C TYR A 32 0.88 6.40 19.69
N THR A 33 1.45 5.21 19.75
CA THR A 33 1.15 4.21 20.78
C THR A 33 1.61 4.60 22.20
N ARG A 34 2.46 5.63 22.32
CA ARG A 34 2.91 6.17 23.61
C ARG A 34 2.10 7.37 24.11
N VAL A 35 1.39 8.05 23.18
CA VAL A 35 0.69 9.29 23.49
C VAL A 35 -0.82 9.20 23.29
N MET A 36 -1.32 8.11 22.73
CA MET A 36 -2.73 7.85 22.46
C MET A 36 -3.17 6.56 23.12
N SER A 37 -4.42 6.54 23.59
CA SER A 37 -5.11 5.31 23.99
C SER A 37 -5.42 4.44 22.77
N GLU A 38 -5.80 3.19 22.99
CA GLU A 38 -6.17 2.25 21.94
C GLU A 38 -7.37 2.76 21.14
N GLY A 39 -8.39 3.29 21.81
CA GLY A 39 -9.58 3.87 21.18
C GLY A 39 -9.28 5.12 20.35
N GLU A 40 -8.40 6.01 20.85
CA GLU A 40 -7.93 7.16 20.08
C GLU A 40 -7.17 6.72 18.83
N TYR A 41 -6.27 5.74 18.96
CA TYR A 41 -5.53 5.20 17.81
C TYR A 41 -6.44 4.49 16.82
N SER A 42 -7.47 3.79 17.31
CA SER A 42 -8.55 3.22 16.47
C SER A 42 -9.25 4.29 15.64
N THR A 43 -9.68 5.38 16.30
CA THR A 43 -10.35 6.51 15.64
C THR A 43 -9.48 7.12 14.54
N VAL A 44 -8.20 7.35 14.83
CA VAL A 44 -7.21 7.83 13.88
C VAL A 44 -7.06 6.89 12.68
N ASP A 45 -6.94 5.58 12.93
CA ASP A 45 -6.80 4.58 11.85
C ASP A 45 -8.07 4.50 11.00
N LEU A 46 -9.26 4.54 11.59
CA LEU A 46 -10.53 4.56 10.86
C LEU A 46 -10.66 5.81 9.98
N ILE A 47 -10.34 7.00 10.50
CA ILE A 47 -10.35 8.25 9.74
C ILE A 47 -9.38 8.14 8.56
N TYR A 48 -8.15 7.67 8.80
CA TYR A 48 -7.15 7.47 7.77
C TYR A 48 -7.63 6.50 6.67
N GLN A 49 -8.20 5.35 7.06
CA GLN A 49 -8.74 4.38 6.10
C GLN A 49 -9.95 4.94 5.34
N THR A 50 -10.78 5.73 6.01
CA THR A 50 -11.93 6.39 5.37
C THR A 50 -11.48 7.39 4.32
N VAL A 51 -10.48 8.22 4.61
CA VAL A 51 -9.94 9.16 3.61
C VAL A 51 -9.29 8.42 2.45
N ASN A 52 -8.59 7.31 2.70
CA ASN A 52 -7.99 6.51 1.63
C ASN A 52 -9.00 5.99 0.59
N ILE A 53 -10.25 5.72 0.99
CA ILE A 53 -11.30 5.34 0.04
C ILE A 53 -12.05 6.55 -0.51
N LEU A 54 -12.21 7.62 0.28
CA LEU A 54 -12.88 8.82 -0.15
C LEU A 54 -12.10 9.55 -1.25
N VAL A 55 -10.76 9.58 -1.17
CA VAL A 55 -9.93 10.26 -2.16
C VAL A 55 -10.20 9.76 -3.59
N PRO A 56 -10.11 8.47 -3.94
CA PRO A 56 -10.44 8.02 -5.30
C PRO A 56 -11.91 8.21 -5.67
N LEU A 57 -12.85 8.17 -4.71
CA LEU A 57 -14.26 8.44 -4.93
C LEU A 57 -14.51 9.91 -5.26
N VAL A 58 -14.07 10.80 -4.39
CA VAL A 58 -14.27 12.27 -4.49
C VAL A 58 -13.53 12.83 -5.70
N THR A 59 -12.34 12.33 -5.99
CA THR A 59 -11.58 12.76 -7.18
C THR A 59 -12.02 12.05 -8.45
N PHE A 60 -12.97 11.12 -8.42
CA PHE A 60 -13.31 10.23 -9.56
C PHE A 60 -12.06 9.54 -10.13
N SER A 61 -11.08 9.22 -9.29
CA SER A 61 -9.76 8.69 -9.70
C SER A 61 -9.03 9.57 -10.74
N MET A 62 -9.27 10.88 -10.71
CA MET A 62 -8.64 11.83 -11.64
C MET A 62 -7.12 11.87 -11.52
N SER A 63 -6.54 11.45 -10.39
CA SER A 63 -5.08 11.29 -10.24
C SER A 63 -4.47 10.38 -11.30
N ASP A 64 -5.15 9.28 -11.66
CA ASP A 64 -4.72 8.35 -12.70
C ASP A 64 -4.91 8.95 -14.10
N ALA A 65 -6.02 9.67 -14.32
CA ALA A 65 -6.26 10.39 -15.55
C ALA A 65 -5.22 11.50 -15.79
N VAL A 66 -4.85 12.26 -14.75
CA VAL A 66 -3.82 13.31 -14.84
C VAL A 66 -2.49 12.74 -15.31
N ILE A 67 -2.07 11.58 -14.80
CA ILE A 67 -0.86 10.91 -15.29
C ILE A 67 -1.03 10.51 -16.76
N ARG A 68 -2.13 9.83 -17.09
CA ARG A 68 -2.35 9.26 -18.43
C ARG A 68 -2.42 10.34 -19.51
N PHE A 69 -3.23 11.38 -19.29
CA PHE A 69 -3.44 12.47 -20.24
C PHE A 69 -2.35 13.54 -20.15
N GLY A 70 -1.77 13.75 -18.96
CA GLY A 70 -0.69 14.72 -18.77
C GLY A 70 0.67 14.28 -19.34
N MET A 71 0.88 12.97 -19.56
CA MET A 71 2.06 12.45 -20.28
C MET A 71 1.87 12.38 -21.80
N ASP A 72 0.66 12.60 -22.29
CA ASP A 72 0.33 12.53 -23.69
C ASP A 72 0.47 13.91 -24.33
N ASN A 73 1.30 14.01 -25.36
CA ASN A 73 1.58 15.28 -26.06
C ASN A 73 0.40 15.81 -26.87
N GLU A 74 -0.66 15.01 -27.10
CA GLU A 74 -1.88 15.43 -27.80
C GLU A 74 -2.74 16.39 -26.96
N TYR A 75 -2.56 16.39 -25.63
CA TYR A 75 -3.35 17.18 -24.71
C TYR A 75 -2.57 18.35 -24.10
N ASP A 76 -3.23 19.50 -24.00
CA ASP A 76 -2.69 20.64 -23.26
C ASP A 76 -2.67 20.34 -21.75
N HIS A 77 -1.49 20.29 -21.16
CA HIS A 77 -1.28 20.01 -19.74
C HIS A 77 -2.09 20.92 -18.80
N ARG A 78 -2.25 22.20 -19.17
CA ARG A 78 -3.02 23.18 -18.38
C ARG A 78 -4.49 22.78 -18.33
N LYS A 79 -5.06 22.39 -19.50
CA LYS A 79 -6.44 21.90 -19.58
C LYS A 79 -6.64 20.66 -18.73
N VAL A 80 -5.68 19.71 -18.77
CA VAL A 80 -5.74 18.49 -17.96
C VAL A 80 -5.78 18.82 -16.46
N TYR A 81 -4.90 19.73 -16.01
CA TYR A 81 -4.85 20.14 -14.61
C TYR A 81 -6.11 20.88 -14.14
N THR A 82 -6.57 21.85 -14.92
CA THR A 82 -7.79 22.61 -14.62
C THR A 82 -9.03 21.72 -14.59
N CYS A 83 -9.20 20.85 -15.60
CA CYS A 83 -10.33 19.93 -15.65
C CYS A 83 -10.33 18.93 -14.47
N ALA A 84 -9.16 18.42 -14.07
CA ALA A 84 -9.05 17.51 -12.93
C ALA A 84 -9.45 18.21 -11.61
N ASN A 85 -8.94 19.44 -11.38
CA ASN A 85 -9.30 20.21 -10.18
C ASN A 85 -10.79 20.57 -10.14
N LEU A 86 -11.42 20.86 -11.29
CA LEU A 86 -12.86 21.10 -11.35
C LEU A 86 -13.66 19.84 -10.96
N CYS A 87 -13.23 18.65 -11.42
CA CYS A 87 -13.85 17.40 -11.01
C CYS A 87 -13.70 17.15 -9.50
N VAL A 88 -12.54 17.48 -8.92
CA VAL A 88 -12.32 17.37 -7.46
C VAL A 88 -13.25 18.32 -6.71
N LEU A 89 -13.37 19.59 -7.14
CA LEU A 89 -14.30 20.56 -6.54
C LEU A 89 -15.74 20.05 -6.57
N PHE A 90 -16.17 19.53 -7.72
CA PHE A 90 -17.50 18.93 -7.86
C PHE A 90 -17.68 17.74 -6.91
N GLY A 91 -16.73 16.81 -6.87
CA GLY A 91 -16.79 15.66 -5.98
C GLY A 91 -16.78 16.02 -4.51
N MET A 92 -16.00 17.06 -4.10
CA MET A 92 -16.02 17.59 -2.73
C MET A 92 -17.39 18.21 -2.39
N THR A 93 -17.99 18.95 -3.33
CA THR A 93 -19.33 19.52 -3.14
C THR A 93 -20.38 18.42 -2.94
N VAL A 94 -20.32 17.37 -3.77
CA VAL A 94 -21.19 16.19 -3.62
C VAL A 94 -20.94 15.52 -2.27
N PHE A 95 -19.67 15.34 -1.87
CA PHE A 95 -19.31 14.70 -0.60
C PHE A 95 -19.85 15.51 0.60
N MET A 96 -19.84 16.84 0.54
CA MET A 96 -20.39 17.71 1.59
C MET A 96 -21.90 17.49 1.79
N LEU A 97 -22.65 17.08 0.77
CA LEU A 97 -24.09 16.76 0.93
C LEU A 97 -24.31 15.53 1.82
N PHE A 98 -23.30 14.66 1.99
CA PHE A 98 -23.38 13.50 2.88
C PHE A 98 -23.00 13.81 4.34
N THR A 99 -22.76 15.08 4.71
CA THR A 99 -22.42 15.50 6.09
C THR A 99 -23.40 14.96 7.14
N PRO A 100 -24.76 14.97 6.93
CA PRO A 100 -25.69 14.45 7.92
C PRO A 100 -25.56 12.93 8.15
N LEU A 101 -25.02 12.19 7.20
CA LEU A 101 -24.75 10.74 7.34
C LEU A 101 -23.42 10.51 8.05
N VAL A 102 -22.37 11.26 7.67
CA VAL A 102 -21.02 11.13 8.25
C VAL A 102 -21.04 11.50 9.74
N SER A 103 -21.75 12.57 10.12
CA SER A 103 -21.86 13.01 11.52
C SER A 103 -22.57 12.02 12.45
N LYS A 104 -23.35 11.06 11.90
CA LYS A 104 -24.02 10.02 12.67
C LYS A 104 -23.17 8.77 12.94
N ILE A 105 -21.96 8.70 12.37
CA ILE A 105 -21.05 7.57 12.60
C ILE A 105 -20.36 7.79 13.94
N ASN A 106 -20.72 7.03 14.96
CA ASN A 106 -20.31 7.23 16.35
C ASN A 106 -18.79 7.44 16.56
N THR A 107 -17.95 6.77 15.77
CA THR A 107 -16.48 6.81 15.96
C THR A 107 -15.81 8.02 15.28
N ILE A 108 -16.34 8.50 14.16
CA ILE A 108 -15.72 9.56 13.35
C ILE A 108 -16.57 10.82 13.23
N GLY A 109 -17.82 10.77 13.68
CA GLY A 109 -18.78 11.87 13.57
C GLY A 109 -18.31 13.17 14.24
N ASP A 110 -17.73 13.06 15.43
CA ASP A 110 -17.16 14.20 16.18
C ASP A 110 -16.01 14.88 15.43
N TYR A 111 -15.32 14.15 14.55
CA TYR A 111 -14.22 14.64 13.73
C TYR A 111 -14.61 14.91 12.28
N SER A 112 -15.92 14.94 11.95
CA SER A 112 -16.41 15.09 10.59
C SER A 112 -15.86 16.35 9.89
N PHE A 113 -15.82 17.50 10.57
CA PHE A 113 -15.24 18.71 10.02
C PHE A 113 -13.75 18.53 9.65
N LEU A 114 -12.96 17.92 10.52
CA LEU A 114 -11.55 17.64 10.26
C LEU A 114 -11.38 16.60 9.14
N LEU A 115 -12.27 15.62 9.04
CA LEU A 115 -12.30 14.63 7.96
C LEU A 115 -12.49 15.35 6.59
N TYR A 116 -13.40 16.33 6.50
CA TYR A 116 -13.60 17.10 5.26
C TYR A 116 -12.38 17.91 4.88
N ILE A 117 -11.76 18.61 5.84
CA ILE A 117 -10.53 19.39 5.59
C ILE A 117 -9.39 18.47 5.18
N TYR A 118 -9.24 17.32 5.84
CA TYR A 118 -8.24 16.33 5.48
C TYR A 118 -8.45 15.80 4.06
N CYS A 119 -9.67 15.39 3.72
CA CYS A 119 -10.01 14.92 2.38
C CYS A 119 -9.74 16.03 1.33
N TYR A 120 -10.10 17.27 1.61
CA TYR A 120 -9.86 18.42 0.73
C TYR A 120 -8.38 18.57 0.39
N PHE A 121 -7.51 18.77 1.39
CA PHE A 121 -6.09 18.97 1.13
C PHE A 121 -5.43 17.76 0.50
N SER A 122 -5.78 16.54 0.91
CA SER A 122 -5.24 15.31 0.31
C SER A 122 -5.64 15.14 -1.15
N CYS A 123 -6.89 15.45 -1.55
CA CYS A 123 -7.34 15.37 -2.94
C CYS A 123 -6.56 16.35 -3.82
N PHE A 124 -6.47 17.63 -3.44
CA PHE A 124 -5.79 18.64 -4.25
C PHE A 124 -4.28 18.41 -4.31
N ARG A 125 -3.65 18.05 -3.18
CA ARG A 125 -2.24 17.68 -3.16
C ARG A 125 -1.97 16.50 -4.07
N GLN A 126 -2.80 15.45 -4.05
CA GLN A 126 -2.64 14.29 -4.90
C GLN A 126 -2.69 14.66 -6.39
N ILE A 127 -3.65 15.49 -6.80
CA ILE A 127 -3.74 15.98 -8.19
C ILE A 127 -2.49 16.78 -8.57
N ALA A 128 -2.05 17.73 -7.73
CA ALA A 128 -0.86 18.53 -7.95
C ALA A 128 0.41 17.66 -8.08
N SER A 129 0.58 16.72 -7.17
CA SER A 129 1.71 15.79 -7.14
C SER A 129 1.76 14.90 -8.40
N GLN A 130 0.62 14.34 -8.83
CA GLN A 130 0.57 13.54 -10.07
C GLN A 130 0.77 14.39 -11.33
N TYR A 131 0.30 15.64 -11.33
CA TYR A 131 0.52 16.55 -12.43
C TYR A 131 2.00 16.91 -12.63
N ILE A 132 2.74 17.27 -11.58
CA ILE A 132 4.17 17.55 -11.69
C ILE A 132 4.95 16.31 -12.12
N ARG A 133 4.52 15.13 -11.66
CA ARG A 133 5.10 13.84 -12.10
C ARG A 133 4.87 13.61 -13.59
N ALA A 134 3.65 13.84 -14.09
CA ALA A 134 3.31 13.74 -15.51
C ALA A 134 4.14 14.71 -16.38
N ARG A 135 4.41 15.92 -15.86
CA ARG A 135 5.30 16.91 -16.48
C ARG A 135 6.79 16.56 -16.44
N GLY A 136 7.16 15.44 -15.83
CA GLY A 136 8.56 15.01 -15.74
C GLY A 136 9.38 15.69 -14.65
N TYR A 137 8.78 16.47 -13.74
CA TYR A 137 9.46 17.08 -12.59
C TYR A 137 9.74 16.05 -11.48
N VAL A 138 10.44 14.98 -11.84
CA VAL A 138 10.71 13.82 -10.98
C VAL A 138 11.38 14.19 -9.66
N LYS A 139 12.33 15.13 -9.70
CA LYS A 139 13.04 15.61 -8.50
C LYS A 139 12.11 16.37 -7.55
N LEU A 140 11.23 17.22 -8.09
CA LEU A 140 10.25 17.96 -7.28
C LEU A 140 9.21 17.02 -6.66
N PHE A 141 8.76 16.00 -7.41
CA PHE A 141 7.87 14.97 -6.87
C PHE A 141 8.51 14.19 -5.71
N ALA A 142 9.79 13.83 -5.83
CA ALA A 142 10.51 13.16 -4.75
C ALA A 142 10.75 14.08 -3.54
N ALA A 143 11.07 15.36 -3.80
CA ALA A 143 11.22 16.37 -2.75
C ALA A 143 9.91 16.63 -2.01
N ASP A 144 8.76 16.67 -2.72
CA ASP A 144 7.42 16.77 -2.14
C ASP A 144 7.13 15.65 -1.15
N GLY A 145 7.43 14.40 -1.53
CA GLY A 145 7.24 13.26 -0.62
C GLY A 145 8.05 13.37 0.66
N ILE A 146 9.32 13.78 0.57
CA ILE A 146 10.20 13.97 1.73
C ILE A 146 9.71 15.15 2.58
N PHE A 147 9.42 16.29 1.95
CA PHE A 147 8.94 17.50 2.62
C PHE A 147 7.65 17.23 3.41
N SER A 148 6.67 16.57 2.77
CA SER A 148 5.41 16.20 3.43
C SER A 148 5.64 15.36 4.69
N VAL A 149 6.46 14.30 4.59
CA VAL A 149 6.69 13.43 5.77
C VAL A 149 7.46 14.15 6.86
N LEU A 150 8.47 14.97 6.53
CA LEU A 150 9.20 15.75 7.52
C LEU A 150 8.28 16.76 8.22
N THR A 151 7.44 17.46 7.46
CA THR A 151 6.44 18.38 8.02
C THR A 151 5.47 17.64 8.93
N GLN A 152 4.98 16.47 8.51
CA GLN A 152 4.10 15.65 9.33
C GLN A 152 4.77 15.20 10.63
N VAL A 153 6.04 14.79 10.59
CA VAL A 153 6.82 14.43 11.80
C VAL A 153 6.91 15.62 12.75
N ILE A 154 7.31 16.80 12.24
CA ILE A 154 7.42 18.02 13.06
C ILE A 154 6.06 18.39 13.66
N CYS A 155 4.99 18.41 12.84
CA CYS A 155 3.65 18.71 13.33
C CYS A 155 3.17 17.70 14.37
N ASN A 156 3.44 16.41 14.19
CA ASN A 156 3.11 15.40 15.20
C ASN A 156 3.84 15.66 16.52
N LEU A 157 5.14 15.95 16.50
CA LEU A 157 5.88 16.27 17.71
C LEU A 157 5.31 17.49 18.44
N VAL A 158 4.99 18.56 17.71
CA VAL A 158 4.43 19.80 18.28
C VAL A 158 3.00 19.59 18.77
N LEU A 159 2.12 19.00 17.96
CA LEU A 159 0.69 18.91 18.28
C LEU A 159 0.37 17.79 19.26
N LEU A 160 1.09 16.65 19.22
CA LEU A 160 0.84 15.52 20.11
C LEU A 160 1.62 15.62 21.42
N LEU A 161 2.92 15.99 21.39
CA LEU A 161 3.73 16.09 22.59
C LEU A 161 3.63 17.48 23.24
N GLY A 162 3.66 18.56 22.44
CA GLY A 162 3.59 19.93 22.94
C GLY A 162 2.19 20.29 23.40
N PHE A 163 1.22 20.24 22.48
CA PHE A 163 -0.16 20.68 22.76
C PHE A 163 -1.08 19.54 23.25
N LYS A 164 -0.66 18.28 23.19
CA LYS A 164 -1.41 17.09 23.66
C LYS A 164 -2.82 16.98 23.05
N LEU A 165 -2.96 17.28 21.77
CA LEU A 165 -4.25 17.34 21.07
C LEU A 165 -4.83 15.97 20.65
N GLY A 166 -4.19 14.85 20.98
CA GLY A 166 -4.69 13.50 20.68
C GLY A 166 -5.10 13.30 19.21
N VAL A 167 -6.28 12.76 18.97
CA VAL A 167 -6.84 12.51 17.63
C VAL A 167 -6.83 13.77 16.75
N THR A 168 -7.26 14.90 17.30
CA THR A 168 -7.27 16.20 16.59
C THR A 168 -5.87 16.59 16.11
N GLY A 169 -4.86 16.45 16.99
CA GLY A 169 -3.46 16.76 16.66
C GLY A 169 -2.91 15.90 15.53
N TYR A 170 -3.26 14.61 15.53
CA TYR A 170 -2.88 13.71 14.43
C TYR A 170 -3.49 14.14 13.08
N ILE A 171 -4.80 14.41 13.05
CA ILE A 171 -5.47 14.80 11.81
C ILE A 171 -4.91 16.13 11.30
N LEU A 172 -4.75 17.13 12.21
CA LEU A 172 -4.16 18.40 11.87
C LEU A 172 -2.73 18.29 11.33
N SER A 173 -1.93 17.36 11.86
CA SER A 173 -0.57 17.14 11.35
C SER A 173 -0.55 16.75 9.87
N ILE A 174 -1.51 15.93 9.43
CA ILE A 174 -1.65 15.53 8.03
C ILE A 174 -2.21 16.70 7.20
N VAL A 175 -3.22 17.41 7.70
CA VAL A 175 -3.83 18.57 7.03
C VAL A 175 -2.79 19.65 6.76
N ILE A 176 -1.99 20.01 7.78
CA ILE A 176 -0.92 20.99 7.65
C ILE A 176 0.16 20.52 6.68
N SER A 177 0.56 19.26 6.79
CA SER A 177 1.54 18.66 5.88
C SER A 177 1.08 18.68 4.43
N ASP A 178 -0.15 18.25 4.16
CA ASP A 178 -0.73 18.24 2.82
C ASP A 178 -0.93 19.68 2.28
N GLY A 179 -1.37 20.61 3.14
CA GLY A 179 -1.54 22.03 2.79
C GLY A 179 -0.22 22.71 2.44
N LEU A 180 0.80 22.55 3.28
CA LEU A 180 2.13 23.12 3.02
C LEU A 180 2.78 22.49 1.77
N SER A 181 2.60 21.20 1.57
CA SER A 181 3.05 20.49 0.39
C SER A 181 2.35 21.03 -0.88
N LEU A 182 1.04 21.22 -0.86
CA LEU A 182 0.28 21.82 -1.95
C LEU A 182 0.76 23.26 -2.24
N CYS A 183 0.99 24.06 -1.22
CA CYS A 183 1.55 25.42 -1.35
C CYS A 183 2.94 25.38 -2.00
N MET A 184 3.82 24.52 -1.52
CA MET A 184 5.17 24.35 -2.07
C MET A 184 5.12 23.97 -3.56
N LEU A 185 4.30 22.98 -3.92
CA LEU A 185 4.13 22.54 -5.31
C LEU A 185 3.57 23.66 -6.17
N THR A 186 2.58 24.41 -5.66
CA THR A 186 1.95 25.52 -6.36
C THR A 186 2.94 26.64 -6.65
N LEU A 187 3.75 27.01 -5.68
CA LEU A 187 4.77 28.07 -5.81
C LEU A 187 5.92 27.65 -6.74
N ILE A 188 6.51 26.49 -6.51
CA ILE A 188 7.70 26.06 -7.25
C ILE A 188 7.38 25.67 -8.70
N ALA A 189 6.27 24.95 -8.92
CA ALA A 189 5.87 24.52 -10.27
C ALA A 189 5.01 25.56 -11.00
N GLY A 190 4.63 26.65 -10.35
CA GLY A 190 3.79 27.71 -10.93
C GLY A 190 2.39 27.19 -11.30
N LEU A 191 1.78 26.33 -10.48
CA LEU A 191 0.52 25.67 -10.79
C LEU A 191 -0.65 26.67 -10.95
N ASN A 192 -0.57 27.83 -10.30
CA ASN A 192 -1.55 28.91 -10.47
C ASN A 192 -1.73 29.33 -11.95
N LYS A 193 -0.65 29.29 -12.73
CA LYS A 193 -0.69 29.63 -14.15
C LYS A 193 -1.38 28.56 -15.02
N SER A 194 -1.66 27.41 -14.43
CA SER A 194 -2.36 26.29 -15.08
C SER A 194 -3.84 26.21 -14.65
N LEU A 195 -4.28 27.09 -13.77
CA LEU A 195 -5.67 27.18 -13.30
C LEU A 195 -6.32 28.41 -13.92
N ASP A 196 -7.08 28.21 -15.00
CA ASP A 196 -7.84 29.27 -15.65
C ASP A 196 -9.15 28.68 -16.21
N THR A 197 -10.22 29.44 -16.11
CA THR A 197 -11.54 29.04 -16.65
C THR A 197 -11.52 28.83 -18.15
N SER A 198 -10.62 29.51 -18.88
CA SER A 198 -10.43 29.33 -20.32
C SER A 198 -9.89 27.93 -20.70
N PHE A 199 -9.31 27.21 -19.76
CA PHE A 199 -8.80 25.87 -19.95
C PHE A 199 -9.85 24.76 -19.68
N ILE A 200 -11.07 25.11 -19.27
CA ILE A 200 -12.14 24.15 -19.05
C ILE A 200 -12.59 23.57 -20.40
N SER A 201 -12.51 22.25 -20.52
CA SER A 201 -12.95 21.53 -21.71
C SER A 201 -13.87 20.38 -21.31
N PRO A 202 -15.20 20.50 -21.54
CA PRO A 202 -16.16 19.43 -21.23
C PRO A 202 -15.86 18.13 -21.98
N LYS A 203 -15.33 18.22 -23.19
CA LYS A 203 -14.89 17.06 -23.98
C LYS A 203 -13.78 16.32 -23.26
N LEU A 204 -12.74 17.04 -22.78
CA LEU A 204 -11.62 16.46 -22.07
C LEU A 204 -12.04 15.87 -20.72
N ILE A 205 -12.93 16.56 -19.97
CA ILE A 205 -13.50 16.03 -18.73
C ILE A 205 -14.18 14.68 -18.97
N ARG A 206 -15.00 14.60 -20.01
CA ARG A 206 -15.69 13.34 -20.38
C ARG A 206 -14.72 12.23 -20.74
N GLU A 207 -13.66 12.51 -21.48
CA GLU A 207 -12.62 11.55 -21.85
C GLU A 207 -11.84 11.06 -20.61
N MET A 208 -11.45 11.98 -19.72
CA MET A 208 -10.78 11.67 -18.46
C MET A 208 -11.66 10.83 -17.54
N LEU A 209 -12.95 11.18 -17.38
CA LEU A 209 -13.91 10.42 -16.57
C LEU A 209 -14.17 9.02 -17.17
N LYS A 210 -14.28 8.90 -18.49
CA LYS A 210 -14.45 7.61 -19.16
C LYS A 210 -13.26 6.67 -18.89
N PHE A 211 -12.07 7.22 -18.71
CA PHE A 211 -10.88 6.45 -18.36
C PHE A 211 -10.81 6.14 -16.86
N SER A 212 -11.06 7.11 -16.00
CA SER A 212 -10.77 7.00 -14.55
C SER A 212 -11.92 6.38 -13.74
N ALA A 213 -13.18 6.69 -14.04
CA ALA A 213 -14.32 6.17 -13.29
C ALA A 213 -14.40 4.64 -13.23
N PRO A 214 -14.08 3.88 -14.29
CA PRO A 214 -14.03 2.41 -14.22
C PRO A 214 -12.97 1.85 -13.28
N LEU A 215 -12.01 2.65 -12.81
CA LEU A 215 -11.00 2.22 -11.83
C LEU A 215 -11.55 2.22 -10.40
N ILE A 216 -12.55 3.05 -10.11
CA ILE A 216 -13.13 3.21 -8.76
C ILE A 216 -13.61 1.89 -8.17
N PRO A 217 -14.39 1.03 -8.86
CA PRO A 217 -14.79 -0.25 -8.30
C PRO A 217 -13.62 -1.15 -7.90
N THR A 218 -12.51 -1.07 -8.62
CA THR A 218 -11.30 -1.84 -8.27
C THR A 218 -10.66 -1.32 -6.98
N TYR A 219 -10.58 0.01 -6.79
CA TYR A 219 -10.10 0.61 -5.54
C TYR A 219 -10.99 0.26 -4.35
N LEU A 220 -12.32 0.28 -4.54
CA LEU A 220 -13.29 -0.14 -3.52
C LEU A 220 -13.06 -1.59 -3.08
N LEU A 221 -12.88 -2.52 -4.02
CA LEU A 221 -12.66 -3.92 -3.70
C LEU A 221 -11.35 -4.16 -2.93
N TRP A 222 -10.28 -3.47 -3.33
CA TRP A 222 -9.01 -3.55 -2.59
C TRP A 222 -9.13 -2.94 -1.20
N TRP A 223 -9.83 -1.82 -1.06
CA TRP A 223 -10.08 -1.21 0.25
C TRP A 223 -10.93 -2.14 1.13
N ILE A 224 -12.01 -2.70 0.60
CA ILE A 224 -12.83 -3.68 1.33
C ILE A 224 -11.95 -4.81 1.88
N THR A 225 -11.13 -5.42 1.04
CA THR A 225 -10.29 -6.55 1.45
C THR A 225 -9.21 -6.17 2.47
N SER A 226 -8.75 -4.91 2.49
CA SER A 226 -7.63 -4.45 3.33
C SER A 226 -8.03 -3.65 4.56
N ALA A 227 -9.26 -3.14 4.62
CA ALA A 227 -9.66 -2.19 5.66
C ALA A 227 -11.04 -2.44 6.28
N SER A 228 -11.93 -3.24 5.64
CA SER A 228 -13.27 -3.47 6.18
C SER A 228 -13.27 -4.20 7.52
N ASP A 229 -12.30 -5.04 7.78
CA ASP A 229 -12.09 -5.75 9.04
C ASP A 229 -12.09 -4.82 10.26
N ARG A 230 -11.55 -3.61 10.12
CA ARG A 230 -11.54 -2.58 11.19
C ARG A 230 -12.95 -2.14 11.58
N TRP A 231 -13.79 -1.92 10.57
CA TRP A 231 -15.19 -1.55 10.79
C TRP A 231 -16.00 -2.67 11.42
N PHE A 232 -15.73 -3.92 11.02
CA PHE A 232 -16.33 -5.10 11.65
C PHE A 232 -15.87 -5.23 13.11
N ILE A 233 -14.58 -5.03 13.42
CA ILE A 233 -14.08 -5.11 14.79
C ILE A 233 -14.73 -4.03 15.66
N VAL A 234 -14.77 -2.78 15.22
CA VAL A 234 -15.40 -1.68 15.99
C VAL A 234 -16.89 -1.94 16.18
N GLY A 235 -17.59 -2.42 15.16
CA GLY A 235 -19.05 -2.67 15.23
C GLY A 235 -19.46 -3.93 16.01
N MET A 236 -18.57 -4.93 16.11
CA MET A 236 -18.89 -6.22 16.72
C MET A 236 -18.19 -6.46 18.08
N ILE A 237 -17.11 -5.73 18.35
CA ILE A 237 -16.34 -5.86 19.58
C ILE A 237 -16.26 -4.48 20.26
N ASP A 238 -15.21 -3.69 19.96
CA ASP A 238 -15.00 -2.35 20.49
C ASP A 238 -13.89 -1.61 19.73
N ALA A 239 -13.72 -0.31 20.02
CA ALA A 239 -12.70 0.55 19.42
C ALA A 239 -11.30 0.23 19.91
N ASP A 240 -11.12 -0.14 21.18
CA ASP A 240 -9.79 -0.44 21.75
C ASP A 240 -9.17 -1.66 21.08
N THR A 241 -9.97 -2.71 20.89
CA THR A 241 -9.56 -3.91 20.13
C THR A 241 -9.14 -3.57 18.70
N ASN A 242 -9.84 -2.65 18.03
CA ASN A 242 -9.41 -2.20 16.70
C ASN A 242 -8.10 -1.40 16.76
N GLY A 243 -7.85 -0.61 17.79
CA GLY A 243 -6.57 0.08 17.98
C GLY A 243 -5.39 -0.90 18.02
N ILE A 244 -5.54 -1.99 18.79
CA ILE A 244 -4.56 -3.07 18.84
C ILE A 244 -4.39 -3.74 17.47
N TYR A 245 -5.49 -4.02 16.77
CA TYR A 245 -5.47 -4.60 15.43
C TYR A 245 -4.76 -3.70 14.41
N ALA A 246 -5.00 -2.40 14.47
CA ALA A 246 -4.37 -1.41 13.61
C ALA A 246 -2.84 -1.37 13.79
N VAL A 247 -2.34 -1.47 15.03
CA VAL A 247 -0.89 -1.60 15.30
C VAL A 247 -0.35 -2.91 14.72
N GLY A 248 -1.05 -4.03 14.90
CA GLY A 248 -0.66 -5.33 14.34
C GLY A 248 -0.50 -5.33 12.83
N ASN A 249 -1.27 -4.49 12.13
CA ASN A 249 -1.16 -4.33 10.68
C ASN A 249 0.08 -3.54 10.21
N LYS A 250 0.81 -2.86 11.11
CA LYS A 250 1.98 -2.04 10.68
C LYS A 250 3.20 -2.88 10.31
N LEU A 251 3.47 -3.98 11.03
CA LEU A 251 4.59 -4.87 10.69
C LEU A 251 4.44 -5.53 9.31
N PRO A 252 3.28 -6.10 8.95
CA PRO A 252 3.04 -6.63 7.61
C PRO A 252 3.30 -5.62 6.49
N THR A 253 3.05 -4.32 6.70
CA THR A 253 3.29 -3.29 5.69
C THR A 253 4.76 -3.14 5.29
N LEU A 254 5.70 -3.60 6.11
CA LEU A 254 7.12 -3.63 5.77
C LEU A 254 7.41 -4.55 4.57
N LEU A 255 6.63 -5.63 4.37
CA LEU A 255 6.73 -6.45 3.16
C LEU A 255 6.32 -5.67 1.90
N MET A 256 5.36 -4.76 2.02
CA MET A 256 4.94 -3.90 0.90
C MET A 256 6.05 -2.95 0.45
N LEU A 257 6.99 -2.57 1.32
CA LEU A 257 8.14 -1.76 0.91
C LEU A 257 9.00 -2.51 -0.10
N VAL A 258 9.36 -3.75 0.23
CA VAL A 258 10.14 -4.63 -0.65
C VAL A 258 9.40 -4.86 -1.98
N THR A 259 8.10 -5.13 -1.89
CA THR A 259 7.24 -5.35 -3.05
C THR A 259 7.14 -4.12 -3.94
N THR A 260 6.96 -2.93 -3.38
CA THR A 260 6.78 -1.70 -4.16
C THR A 260 8.01 -1.39 -5.02
N ILE A 261 9.21 -1.50 -4.43
CA ILE A 261 10.48 -1.28 -5.15
C ILE A 261 10.64 -2.30 -6.28
N PHE A 262 10.41 -3.58 -5.95
CA PHE A 262 10.48 -4.66 -6.92
C PHE A 262 9.45 -4.48 -8.05
N TYR A 263 8.20 -4.16 -7.71
CA TYR A 263 7.10 -4.07 -8.67
C TYR A 263 7.28 -2.96 -9.69
N GLN A 264 7.82 -1.81 -9.30
CA GLN A 264 8.11 -0.71 -10.23
C GLN A 264 9.10 -1.12 -11.32
N ALA A 265 10.18 -1.81 -10.95
CA ALA A 265 11.15 -2.34 -11.91
C ALA A 265 10.57 -3.49 -12.73
N TRP A 266 9.79 -4.36 -12.09
CA TRP A 266 9.17 -5.52 -12.71
C TRP A 266 8.15 -5.14 -13.78
N GLN A 267 7.26 -4.19 -13.47
CA GLN A 267 6.20 -3.76 -14.40
C GLN A 267 6.78 -3.24 -15.72
N MET A 268 7.85 -2.46 -15.67
CA MET A 268 8.54 -1.99 -16.87
C MET A 268 9.13 -3.14 -17.68
N SER A 269 9.85 -4.04 -17.01
CA SER A 269 10.46 -5.20 -17.66
C SER A 269 9.42 -6.15 -18.27
N SER A 270 8.28 -6.32 -17.63
CA SER A 270 7.20 -7.18 -18.14
C SER A 270 6.51 -6.61 -19.38
N ILE A 271 6.42 -5.28 -19.49
CA ILE A 271 5.88 -4.58 -20.67
C ILE A 271 6.89 -4.63 -21.82
N GLU A 272 8.19 -4.43 -21.57
CA GLU A 272 9.25 -4.51 -22.56
C GLU A 272 9.35 -5.91 -23.20
N GLU A 273 9.21 -6.96 -22.38
CA GLU A 273 9.30 -8.37 -22.82
C GLU A 273 7.95 -8.94 -23.31
N ARG A 274 6.89 -8.12 -23.45
CA ARG A 274 5.51 -8.59 -23.76
C ARG A 274 5.42 -9.45 -25.01
N ASP A 275 6.22 -9.17 -26.04
CA ASP A 275 6.20 -9.85 -27.35
C ASP A 275 7.31 -10.90 -27.46
N SER A 276 8.07 -11.14 -26.39
CA SER A 276 9.14 -12.14 -26.36
C SER A 276 8.55 -13.55 -26.37
N ARG A 277 9.13 -14.43 -27.24
CA ARG A 277 8.79 -15.87 -27.27
C ARG A 277 9.05 -16.56 -25.92
N TYR A 278 9.90 -16.00 -25.08
CA TYR A 278 10.32 -16.55 -23.81
C TYR A 278 9.66 -15.90 -22.60
N ILE A 279 8.60 -15.10 -22.80
CA ILE A 279 7.93 -14.37 -21.72
C ILE A 279 7.48 -15.28 -20.57
N GLY A 280 6.96 -16.49 -20.88
CA GLY A 280 6.55 -17.45 -19.85
C GLY A 280 7.70 -17.89 -18.94
N LYS A 281 8.89 -18.19 -19.53
CA LYS A 281 10.08 -18.55 -18.76
C LYS A 281 10.66 -17.38 -17.99
N PHE A 282 10.47 -16.16 -18.47
CA PHE A 282 10.83 -14.95 -17.77
C PHE A 282 9.96 -14.78 -16.52
N TYR A 283 8.63 -14.92 -16.62
CA TYR A 283 7.70 -14.91 -15.48
C TYR A 283 7.99 -16.01 -14.47
N GLU A 284 8.28 -17.24 -14.93
CA GLU A 284 8.64 -18.39 -14.09
C GLU A 284 9.87 -18.08 -13.22
N ASN A 285 10.96 -17.63 -13.82
CA ASN A 285 12.19 -17.34 -13.10
C ASN A 285 12.02 -16.19 -12.09
N VAL A 286 11.32 -15.12 -12.50
CA VAL A 286 11.12 -13.93 -11.66
C VAL A 286 10.15 -14.24 -10.52
N PHE A 287 9.06 -14.96 -10.77
CA PHE A 287 8.12 -15.39 -9.73
C PHE A 287 8.79 -16.29 -8.70
N GLY A 288 9.64 -17.24 -9.15
CA GLY A 288 10.39 -18.11 -8.25
C GLY A 288 11.34 -17.34 -7.32
N ALA A 289 12.06 -16.35 -7.83
CA ALA A 289 12.94 -15.51 -7.00
C ALA A 289 12.16 -14.58 -6.07
N TYR A 290 11.10 -13.96 -6.60
CA TYR A 290 10.24 -13.05 -5.84
C TYR A 290 9.53 -13.75 -4.68
N SER A 291 8.95 -14.95 -4.94
CA SER A 291 8.33 -15.75 -3.88
C SER A 291 9.34 -16.16 -2.81
N SER A 292 10.54 -16.58 -3.21
CA SER A 292 11.61 -16.94 -2.26
C SER A 292 12.02 -15.75 -1.39
N LEU A 293 12.17 -14.56 -1.98
CA LEU A 293 12.49 -13.32 -1.25
C LEU A 293 11.39 -12.97 -0.24
N LEU A 294 10.12 -13.04 -0.66
CA LEU A 294 8.98 -12.75 0.21
C LEU A 294 8.89 -13.70 1.40
N PHE A 295 9.06 -15.01 1.17
CA PHE A 295 9.00 -16.00 2.25
C PHE A 295 10.15 -15.83 3.25
N ILE A 296 11.38 -15.55 2.78
CA ILE A 296 12.50 -15.25 3.68
C ILE A 296 12.24 -13.98 4.47
N SER A 297 11.79 -12.90 3.81
CA SER A 297 11.48 -11.63 4.49
C SER A 297 10.35 -11.79 5.51
N ALA A 298 9.31 -12.53 5.17
CA ALA A 298 8.18 -12.81 6.05
C ALA A 298 8.59 -13.65 7.26
N SER A 299 9.39 -14.72 7.07
CA SER A 299 9.89 -15.54 8.18
C SER A 299 10.78 -14.72 9.12
N GLY A 300 11.62 -13.83 8.59
CA GLY A 300 12.40 -12.88 9.39
C GLY A 300 11.52 -11.91 10.18
N LEU A 301 10.46 -11.36 9.56
CA LEU A 301 9.52 -10.50 10.28
C LEU A 301 8.73 -11.25 11.36
N ILE A 302 8.35 -12.51 11.13
CA ILE A 302 7.68 -13.33 12.16
C ILE A 302 8.65 -13.62 13.31
N MET A 303 9.89 -13.97 13.02
CA MET A 303 10.93 -14.19 14.04
C MET A 303 11.16 -12.95 14.89
N LEU A 304 11.18 -11.76 14.26
CA LEU A 304 11.38 -10.48 14.91
C LEU A 304 10.08 -9.80 15.37
N CYS A 305 8.91 -10.45 15.22
CA CYS A 305 7.61 -9.84 15.46
C CYS A 305 7.50 -9.26 16.88
N LYS A 306 7.83 -10.05 17.89
CA LYS A 306 7.78 -9.63 19.31
C LYS A 306 8.72 -8.47 19.63
N PRO A 307 10.04 -8.51 19.32
CA PRO A 307 10.93 -7.38 19.54
C PRO A 307 10.56 -6.14 18.74
N LEU A 308 10.09 -6.28 17.50
CA LEU A 308 9.63 -5.14 16.70
C LEU A 308 8.35 -4.53 17.28
N THR A 309 7.43 -5.34 17.80
CA THR A 309 6.25 -4.83 18.49
C THR A 309 6.64 -4.05 19.74
N ILE A 310 7.62 -4.51 20.53
CA ILE A 310 8.16 -3.75 21.69
C ILE A 310 8.71 -2.38 21.25
N VAL A 311 9.41 -2.33 20.13
CA VAL A 311 9.92 -1.05 19.60
C VAL A 311 8.77 -0.10 19.24
N LEU A 312 7.69 -0.62 18.66
CA LEU A 312 6.53 0.16 18.27
C LEU A 312 5.64 0.59 19.44
N THR A 313 5.48 -0.26 20.47
CA THR A 313 4.50 -0.02 21.55
C THR A 313 5.14 0.35 22.89
N GLY A 314 6.46 0.26 23.01
CA GLY A 314 7.18 0.36 24.28
C GLY A 314 7.15 -0.96 25.05
N LYS A 315 7.96 -1.03 26.13
CA LYS A 315 7.81 -2.07 27.16
C LYS A 315 6.58 -1.68 27.97
N GLY A 316 5.68 -2.64 28.22
CA GLY A 316 4.63 -2.46 29.19
C GLY A 316 5.23 -2.15 30.58
N ASP A 317 4.50 -1.43 31.41
CA ASP A 317 4.82 -1.24 32.82
C ASP A 317 5.05 -2.58 33.52
N ASP A 318 5.69 -2.56 34.69
CA ASP A 318 5.96 -3.77 35.51
C ASP A 318 4.71 -4.57 35.92
N SER A 319 3.51 -3.99 35.73
CA SER A 319 2.22 -4.67 35.75
C SER A 319 1.87 -5.36 34.42
N GLY A 320 2.76 -5.32 33.40
CA GLY A 320 2.87 -6.21 32.25
C GLY A 320 2.43 -5.57 31.00
N ILE A 321 2.01 -4.95 30.34
CA ILE A 321 1.59 -5.00 28.91
C ILE A 321 0.75 -3.78 28.58
N THR A 322 1.31 -2.85 27.83
CA THR A 322 0.45 -1.98 27.02
C THR A 322 -0.42 -2.93 26.21
N SER A 323 -1.73 -2.72 26.18
CA SER A 323 -2.65 -3.58 25.46
C SER A 323 -2.26 -3.71 23.97
N PHE A 324 -1.66 -2.66 23.38
CA PHE A 324 -1.06 -2.69 22.05
C PHE A 324 0.00 -3.78 21.85
N PHE A 325 0.76 -4.13 22.88
CA PHE A 325 1.77 -5.18 22.76
C PHE A 325 1.16 -6.52 22.39
N SER A 326 -0.08 -6.81 22.80
CA SER A 326 -0.79 -8.03 22.45
C SER A 326 -0.93 -8.27 20.93
N ALA A 327 -0.73 -7.24 20.13
CA ALA A 327 -0.76 -7.31 18.67
C ALA A 327 0.21 -8.35 18.08
N TYR A 328 1.38 -8.59 18.73
CA TYR A 328 2.35 -9.59 18.22
C TYR A 328 1.75 -11.01 18.09
N LYS A 329 0.68 -11.33 18.81
CA LYS A 329 0.08 -12.66 18.80
C LYS A 329 -0.55 -13.00 17.46
N PHE A 330 -1.30 -12.08 16.85
CA PHE A 330 -2.01 -12.29 15.57
C PHE A 330 -1.32 -11.66 14.35
N THR A 331 -0.38 -10.74 14.55
CA THR A 331 0.42 -10.11 13.47
C THR A 331 1.05 -11.13 12.50
N PRO A 332 1.56 -12.31 12.94
CA PRO A 332 2.07 -13.31 12.00
C PRO A 332 1.07 -13.75 10.95
N ILE A 333 -0.23 -13.88 11.28
CA ILE A 333 -1.29 -14.23 10.32
C ILE A 333 -1.46 -13.10 9.29
N LEU A 334 -1.38 -11.84 9.73
CA LEU A 334 -1.43 -10.70 8.83
C LEU A 334 -0.19 -10.62 7.92
N ILE A 335 0.98 -11.10 8.38
CA ILE A 335 2.16 -11.26 7.51
C ILE A 335 1.91 -12.31 6.42
N VAL A 336 1.23 -13.42 6.74
CA VAL A 336 0.79 -14.41 5.74
C VAL A 336 -0.17 -13.79 4.73
N ALA A 337 -1.16 -13.02 5.20
CA ALA A 337 -2.08 -12.29 4.33
C ALA A 337 -1.33 -11.40 3.33
N MET A 338 -0.31 -10.68 3.82
CA MET A 338 0.49 -9.78 3.00
C MET A 338 1.33 -10.51 1.94
N ILE A 339 1.83 -11.72 2.22
CA ILE A 339 2.52 -12.55 1.20
C ILE A 339 1.59 -12.81 0.02
N PHE A 340 0.36 -13.26 0.28
CA PHE A 340 -0.60 -13.55 -0.79
C PHE A 340 -1.08 -12.29 -1.51
N GLN A 341 -1.21 -11.16 -0.81
CA GLN A 341 -1.46 -9.87 -1.45
C GLN A 341 -0.33 -9.47 -2.41
N CYS A 342 0.93 -9.65 -2.01
CA CYS A 342 2.10 -9.40 -2.84
C CYS A 342 2.11 -10.29 -4.09
N PHE A 343 1.73 -11.57 -3.96
CA PHE A 343 1.56 -12.47 -5.11
C PHE A 343 0.45 -12.01 -6.04
N CYS A 344 -0.68 -11.57 -5.49
CA CYS A 344 -1.77 -10.98 -6.28
C CYS A 344 -1.29 -9.75 -7.07
N GLN A 345 -0.50 -8.89 -6.45
CA GLN A 345 0.07 -7.72 -7.11
C GLN A 345 1.03 -8.12 -8.24
N PHE A 346 1.92 -9.09 -8.02
CA PHE A 346 2.80 -9.62 -9.07
C PHE A 346 2.01 -10.12 -10.28
N LEU A 347 0.99 -10.94 -10.04
CA LEU A 347 0.15 -11.50 -11.11
C LEU A 347 -0.68 -10.43 -11.85
N SER A 348 -1.00 -9.30 -11.19
CA SER A 348 -1.66 -8.15 -11.84
C SER A 348 -0.86 -7.59 -13.01
N SER A 349 0.48 -7.74 -13.00
CA SER A 349 1.31 -7.31 -14.12
C SER A 349 0.96 -8.01 -15.43
N ILE A 350 0.52 -9.28 -15.38
CA ILE A 350 0.07 -10.04 -16.55
C ILE A 350 -1.16 -9.38 -17.19
N TYR A 351 -2.11 -8.96 -16.35
CA TYR A 351 -3.32 -8.30 -16.83
C TYR A 351 -3.00 -6.92 -17.43
N THR A 352 -2.10 -6.17 -16.80
CA THR A 352 -1.65 -4.87 -17.34
C THR A 352 -0.90 -5.05 -18.66
N THR A 353 0.03 -6.00 -18.75
CA THR A 353 0.82 -6.28 -19.96
C THR A 353 -0.05 -6.70 -21.13
N ARG A 354 -1.13 -7.43 -20.88
CA ARG A 354 -2.07 -7.94 -21.90
C ARG A 354 -3.37 -7.15 -21.99
N LYS A 355 -3.48 -5.99 -21.32
CA LYS A 355 -4.65 -5.08 -21.30
C LYS A 355 -5.96 -5.77 -20.91
N LYS A 356 -5.91 -6.73 -19.97
CA LYS A 356 -7.07 -7.50 -19.47
C LYS A 356 -7.51 -7.04 -18.07
N SER A 357 -7.78 -5.76 -17.88
CA SER A 357 -8.13 -5.14 -16.60
C SER A 357 -9.37 -5.76 -15.93
N MET A 358 -10.34 -6.22 -16.73
CA MET A 358 -11.55 -6.89 -16.23
C MET A 358 -11.24 -8.16 -15.43
N ASN A 359 -10.19 -8.90 -15.80
CA ASN A 359 -9.77 -10.10 -15.04
C ASN A 359 -9.20 -9.71 -13.67
N SER A 360 -8.48 -8.59 -13.59
CA SER A 360 -8.03 -8.05 -12.29
C SER A 360 -9.19 -7.70 -11.37
N PHE A 361 -10.24 -7.05 -11.92
CA PHE A 361 -11.45 -6.72 -11.19
C PHE A 361 -12.19 -7.98 -10.70
N LYS A 362 -12.46 -8.96 -11.58
CA LYS A 362 -13.15 -10.21 -11.21
C LYS A 362 -12.44 -10.98 -10.10
N THR A 363 -11.11 -11.06 -10.16
CA THR A 363 -10.33 -11.76 -9.12
C THR A 363 -10.29 -10.99 -7.80
N ALA A 364 -10.29 -9.65 -7.82
CA ALA A 364 -10.41 -8.82 -6.63
C ALA A 364 -11.81 -8.92 -5.99
N LEU A 365 -12.85 -9.07 -6.81
CA LEU A 365 -14.23 -9.25 -6.34
C LEU A 365 -14.38 -10.50 -5.46
N VAL A 366 -13.74 -11.61 -5.85
CA VAL A 366 -13.71 -12.84 -5.04
C VAL A 366 -13.11 -12.56 -3.66
N ALA A 367 -11.99 -11.82 -3.60
CA ALA A 367 -11.38 -11.48 -2.32
C ALA A 367 -12.29 -10.59 -1.46
N GLY A 368 -12.88 -9.55 -2.05
CA GLY A 368 -13.74 -8.60 -1.33
C GLY A 368 -14.97 -9.27 -0.75
N ILE A 369 -15.68 -10.08 -1.53
CA ILE A 369 -16.87 -10.81 -1.06
C ILE A 369 -16.48 -11.80 0.04
N LEU A 370 -15.44 -12.60 -0.18
CA LEU A 370 -15.02 -13.59 0.80
C LEU A 370 -14.56 -12.93 2.11
N ASN A 371 -13.89 -11.78 2.03
CA ASN A 371 -13.44 -11.02 3.20
C ASN A 371 -14.64 -10.54 4.04
N ILE A 372 -15.67 -9.96 3.43
CA ILE A 372 -16.88 -9.53 4.13
C ILE A 372 -17.56 -10.72 4.81
N VAL A 373 -17.78 -11.81 4.08
CA VAL A 373 -18.44 -13.01 4.61
C VAL A 373 -17.65 -13.62 5.76
N LEU A 374 -16.34 -13.77 5.61
CA LEU A 374 -15.50 -14.36 6.65
C LEU A 374 -15.36 -13.44 7.87
N ASN A 375 -15.28 -12.13 7.72
CA ASN A 375 -15.28 -11.19 8.84
C ASN A 375 -16.58 -11.32 9.65
N TRP A 376 -17.72 -11.34 8.96
CA TRP A 376 -19.03 -11.50 9.60
C TRP A 376 -19.17 -12.83 10.37
N LEU A 377 -18.60 -13.93 9.86
CA LEU A 377 -18.68 -15.25 10.47
C LEU A 377 -17.64 -15.49 11.56
N LEU A 378 -16.41 -14.99 11.38
CA LEU A 378 -15.28 -15.36 12.24
C LEU A 378 -15.02 -14.37 13.37
N ILE A 379 -15.31 -13.07 13.18
CA ILE A 379 -15.06 -12.06 14.22
C ILE A 379 -15.89 -12.34 15.49
N PRO A 380 -17.20 -12.66 15.40
CA PRO A 380 -17.98 -12.97 16.61
C PRO A 380 -17.48 -14.19 17.39
N LYS A 381 -16.80 -15.13 16.72
CA LYS A 381 -16.31 -16.38 17.33
C LYS A 381 -14.87 -16.30 17.82
N PHE A 382 -14.03 -15.60 17.09
CA PHE A 382 -12.57 -15.60 17.30
C PHE A 382 -11.99 -14.20 17.54
N GLY A 383 -12.84 -13.17 17.62
CA GLY A 383 -12.40 -11.79 17.81
C GLY A 383 -11.42 -11.33 16.72
N VAL A 384 -10.36 -10.69 17.14
CA VAL A 384 -9.28 -10.16 16.26
C VAL A 384 -8.59 -11.26 15.42
N TRP A 385 -8.48 -12.47 15.97
CA TRP A 385 -7.96 -13.62 15.22
C TRP A 385 -8.86 -13.96 14.03
N GLY A 386 -10.19 -13.84 14.22
CA GLY A 386 -11.16 -14.01 13.14
C GLY A 386 -10.94 -13.05 11.99
N ALA A 387 -10.69 -11.77 12.28
CA ALA A 387 -10.37 -10.75 11.28
C ALA A 387 -9.07 -11.06 10.55
N ALA A 388 -8.00 -11.42 11.27
CA ALA A 388 -6.72 -11.77 10.66
C ALA A 388 -6.82 -13.00 9.75
N ILE A 389 -7.55 -14.05 10.17
CA ILE A 389 -7.79 -15.26 9.38
C ILE A 389 -8.66 -14.94 8.15
N ALA A 390 -9.70 -14.11 8.29
CA ALA A 390 -10.58 -13.69 7.20
C ALA A 390 -9.75 -12.99 6.10
N THR A 391 -8.89 -12.06 6.49
CA THR A 391 -8.02 -11.31 5.56
C THR A 391 -6.99 -12.22 4.89
N ALA A 392 -6.34 -13.13 5.64
CA ALA A 392 -5.39 -14.09 5.08
C ALA A 392 -6.05 -15.05 4.08
N SER A 393 -7.22 -15.58 4.43
CA SER A 393 -8.00 -16.50 3.59
C SER A 393 -8.49 -15.82 2.31
N SER A 394 -8.90 -14.54 2.40
CA SER A 394 -9.40 -13.76 1.26
C SER A 394 -8.28 -13.46 0.25
N TYR A 395 -7.09 -13.05 0.70
CA TYR A 395 -5.95 -12.87 -0.18
C TYR A 395 -5.44 -14.19 -0.76
N PHE A 396 -5.46 -15.27 0.02
CA PHE A 396 -5.13 -16.60 -0.48
C PHE A 396 -6.09 -17.05 -1.59
N ALA A 397 -7.39 -16.88 -1.40
CA ALA A 397 -8.41 -17.21 -2.41
C ALA A 397 -8.22 -16.36 -3.68
N CYS A 398 -7.97 -15.05 -3.52
CA CYS A 398 -7.64 -14.19 -4.65
C CYS A 398 -6.42 -14.70 -5.41
N PHE A 399 -5.35 -15.04 -4.70
CA PHE A 399 -4.13 -15.59 -5.30
C PHE A 399 -4.42 -16.89 -6.04
N ALA A 400 -5.16 -17.82 -5.41
CA ALA A 400 -5.52 -19.10 -6.01
C ALA A 400 -6.30 -18.92 -7.32
N VAL A 401 -7.34 -18.09 -7.31
CA VAL A 401 -8.10 -17.80 -8.55
C VAL A 401 -7.22 -17.10 -9.58
N ARG A 402 -6.45 -16.12 -9.16
CA ARG A 402 -5.62 -15.28 -10.04
C ARG A 402 -4.49 -16.06 -10.70
N ILE A 403 -3.86 -17.01 -10.01
CA ILE A 403 -2.77 -17.79 -10.59
C ILE A 403 -3.27 -18.69 -11.72
N PHE A 404 -4.46 -19.30 -11.58
CA PHE A 404 -5.06 -20.09 -12.64
C PHE A 404 -5.49 -19.23 -13.83
N ASP A 405 -6.12 -18.06 -13.56
CA ASP A 405 -6.59 -17.15 -14.61
C ASP A 405 -5.40 -16.51 -15.36
N ALA A 406 -4.39 -16.03 -14.65
CA ALA A 406 -3.21 -15.42 -15.25
C ALA A 406 -2.41 -16.40 -16.13
N ARG A 407 -2.32 -17.66 -15.74
CA ARG A 407 -1.64 -18.72 -16.52
C ARG A 407 -2.37 -19.08 -17.82
N LYS A 408 -3.67 -18.82 -17.93
CA LYS A 408 -4.40 -18.93 -19.21
C LYS A 408 -4.01 -17.81 -20.20
N ILE A 409 -3.51 -16.68 -19.69
CA ILE A 409 -3.12 -15.53 -20.50
C ILE A 409 -1.64 -15.59 -20.90
N ILE A 410 -0.77 -15.85 -19.93
CA ILE A 410 0.66 -16.10 -20.12
C ILE A 410 1.00 -17.37 -19.35
N PHE A 411 1.28 -18.46 -20.09
CA PHE A 411 1.65 -19.71 -19.44
C PHE A 411 3.08 -19.63 -18.87
N PHE A 412 3.22 -19.92 -17.59
CA PHE A 412 4.50 -20.09 -16.89
C PHE A 412 4.38 -21.23 -15.86
N ARG A 413 5.47 -21.91 -15.61
CA ARG A 413 5.49 -22.98 -14.62
C ARG A 413 5.59 -22.40 -13.22
N VAL A 414 4.84 -22.97 -12.29
CA VAL A 414 4.84 -22.64 -10.86
C VAL A 414 5.24 -23.88 -10.10
N ASP A 415 6.22 -23.73 -9.23
CA ASP A 415 6.61 -24.79 -8.31
C ASP A 415 5.65 -24.80 -7.11
N TYR A 416 4.53 -25.51 -7.27
CA TYR A 416 3.50 -25.62 -6.24
C TYR A 416 4.02 -26.33 -4.98
N ILE A 417 4.92 -27.31 -5.12
CA ILE A 417 5.49 -28.02 -3.97
C ILE A 417 6.26 -27.02 -3.12
N LYS A 418 7.10 -26.22 -3.74
CA LYS A 418 7.87 -25.18 -3.06
C LYS A 418 6.97 -24.14 -2.36
N LEU A 419 5.88 -23.70 -3.02
CA LEU A 419 4.90 -22.80 -2.41
C LEU A 419 4.21 -23.40 -1.19
N ILE A 420 3.78 -24.66 -1.27
CA ILE A 420 3.13 -25.40 -0.18
C ILE A 420 4.09 -25.56 1.00
N VAL A 421 5.32 -26.02 0.76
CA VAL A 421 6.33 -26.21 1.80
C VAL A 421 6.65 -24.88 2.50
N ASN A 422 6.89 -23.81 1.74
CA ASN A 422 7.14 -22.48 2.31
C ASN A 422 5.95 -21.98 3.14
N THR A 423 4.73 -22.16 2.64
CA THR A 423 3.50 -21.77 3.36
C THR A 423 3.35 -22.58 4.64
N ALA A 424 3.62 -23.88 4.61
CA ALA A 424 3.57 -24.75 5.79
C ALA A 424 4.59 -24.31 6.86
N ILE A 425 5.84 -24.01 6.47
CA ILE A 425 6.86 -23.47 7.40
C ILE A 425 6.38 -22.16 8.06
N ILE A 426 5.84 -21.23 7.27
CA ILE A 426 5.32 -19.97 7.79
C ILE A 426 4.15 -20.20 8.77
N ILE A 427 3.21 -21.09 8.43
CA ILE A 427 2.09 -21.43 9.32
C ILE A 427 2.59 -22.04 10.63
N ILE A 428 3.58 -22.93 10.58
CA ILE A 428 4.21 -23.48 11.79
C ILE A 428 4.82 -22.36 12.65
N MET A 429 5.54 -21.42 12.03
CA MET A 429 6.10 -20.27 12.74
C MET A 429 4.99 -19.38 13.37
N CYS A 430 3.85 -19.18 12.69
CA CYS A 430 2.70 -18.47 13.24
C CYS A 430 2.14 -19.18 14.49
N VAL A 431 1.99 -20.51 14.45
CA VAL A 431 1.52 -21.31 15.57
C VAL A 431 2.49 -21.26 16.75
N ILE A 432 3.79 -21.35 16.49
CA ILE A 432 4.84 -21.20 17.53
C ILE A 432 4.76 -19.83 18.18
N MET A 433 4.60 -18.75 17.39
CA MET A 433 4.47 -17.40 17.93
C MET A 433 3.18 -17.22 18.75
N ALA A 434 2.08 -17.82 18.31
CA ALA A 434 0.80 -17.71 19.00
C ALA A 434 0.77 -18.48 20.35
N LYS A 435 1.30 -19.69 20.35
CA LYS A 435 1.30 -20.58 21.55
C LYS A 435 2.43 -20.29 22.53
N GLN A 436 3.53 -19.72 22.07
CA GLN A 436 4.73 -19.39 22.86
C GLN A 436 5.19 -20.51 23.79
N PRO A 437 5.54 -21.71 23.30
CA PRO A 437 6.17 -22.75 24.12
C PRO A 437 7.46 -22.23 24.77
N ALA A 438 7.93 -22.89 25.81
CA ALA A 438 9.08 -22.42 26.64
C ALA A 438 10.32 -21.96 25.84
N VAL A 439 10.58 -22.63 24.71
CA VAL A 439 11.70 -22.30 23.79
C VAL A 439 11.22 -21.80 22.41
N TYR A 440 10.11 -21.05 22.36
CA TYR A 440 9.51 -20.58 21.11
C TYR A 440 10.49 -19.85 20.19
N TRP A 441 11.42 -19.08 20.74
CA TRP A 441 12.43 -18.32 19.99
C TRP A 441 13.36 -19.25 19.20
N LEU A 442 13.72 -20.44 19.73
CA LEU A 442 14.54 -21.42 19.03
C LEU A 442 13.78 -21.98 17.81
N GLY A 443 12.49 -22.30 17.98
CA GLY A 443 11.63 -22.73 16.86
C GLY A 443 11.50 -21.69 15.76
N LEU A 444 11.42 -20.39 16.10
CA LEU A 444 11.36 -19.30 15.14
C LEU A 444 12.69 -19.10 14.39
N ILE A 445 13.84 -19.17 15.12
CA ILE A 445 15.16 -19.10 14.48
C ILE A 445 15.36 -20.28 13.53
N LEU A 446 15.02 -21.49 13.97
CA LEU A 446 15.12 -22.68 13.14
C LEU A 446 14.24 -22.56 11.88
N GLY A 447 13.00 -22.10 12.03
CA GLY A 447 12.09 -21.84 10.92
C GLY A 447 12.67 -20.83 9.92
N PHE A 448 13.27 -19.73 10.39
CA PHE A 448 13.93 -18.75 9.54
C PHE A 448 15.15 -19.31 8.82
N VAL A 449 15.99 -20.09 9.50
CA VAL A 449 17.17 -20.72 8.91
C VAL A 449 16.77 -21.72 7.84
N VAL A 450 15.80 -22.61 8.13
CA VAL A 450 15.28 -23.59 7.17
C VAL A 450 14.69 -22.88 5.95
N MET A 451 13.87 -21.83 6.16
CA MET A 451 13.30 -21.02 5.10
C MET A 451 14.39 -20.41 4.20
N THR A 452 15.43 -19.86 4.82
CA THR A 452 16.54 -19.22 4.09
C THR A 452 17.31 -20.25 3.26
N ILE A 453 17.70 -21.37 3.84
CA ILE A 453 18.44 -22.44 3.15
C ILE A 453 17.61 -22.99 1.97
N TYR A 454 16.33 -23.28 2.20
CA TYR A 454 15.44 -23.85 1.18
C TYR A 454 15.20 -22.91 -0.02
N ASN A 455 15.29 -21.61 0.21
CA ASN A 455 15.03 -20.58 -0.82
C ASN A 455 16.31 -19.94 -1.39
N PHE A 456 17.49 -20.16 -0.81
CA PHE A 456 18.74 -19.50 -1.18
C PHE A 456 19.10 -19.71 -2.66
N ASP A 457 19.01 -20.93 -3.14
CA ASP A 457 19.34 -21.34 -4.52
C ASP A 457 18.56 -20.56 -5.59
N ALA A 458 17.27 -20.26 -5.36
CA ALA A 458 16.45 -19.52 -6.31
C ALA A 458 16.92 -18.08 -6.46
N ILE A 459 17.31 -17.45 -5.35
CA ILE A 459 17.83 -16.08 -5.34
C ILE A 459 19.20 -16.03 -6.05
N VAL A 460 20.13 -16.93 -5.68
CA VAL A 460 21.48 -16.96 -6.28
C VAL A 460 21.43 -17.23 -7.79
N LYS A 461 20.62 -18.20 -8.23
CA LYS A 461 20.45 -18.50 -9.67
C LYS A 461 19.91 -17.30 -10.45
N THR A 462 19.00 -16.56 -9.87
CA THR A 462 18.42 -15.36 -10.51
C THR A 462 19.42 -14.22 -10.57
N LEU A 463 20.11 -13.93 -9.48
CA LEU A 463 21.15 -12.92 -9.44
C LEU A 463 22.27 -13.22 -10.46
N ARG A 464 22.77 -14.45 -10.50
CA ARG A 464 23.78 -14.87 -11.49
C ARG A 464 23.32 -14.65 -12.94
N LYS A 465 22.03 -14.94 -13.26
CA LYS A 465 21.49 -14.68 -14.60
C LYS A 465 21.41 -13.20 -14.94
N PHE A 466 21.08 -12.35 -13.97
CA PHE A 466 21.09 -10.90 -14.17
C PHE A 466 22.48 -10.35 -14.45
N PHE A 467 23.45 -10.71 -13.65
CA PHE A 467 24.85 -10.26 -13.82
C PHE A 467 25.53 -10.84 -15.06
N SER A 468 25.21 -12.07 -15.47
CA SER A 468 25.80 -12.69 -16.66
C SER A 468 25.28 -12.08 -17.98
N LYS A 469 24.00 -11.67 -18.04
CA LYS A 469 23.44 -10.96 -19.21
C LYS A 469 24.05 -9.56 -19.41
N GLY A 470 24.50 -8.91 -18.35
CA GLY A 470 25.19 -7.60 -18.42
C GLY A 470 26.55 -7.69 -19.13
N LYS A 471 27.26 -8.82 -19.03
CA LYS A 471 28.56 -9.03 -19.71
C LYS A 471 28.45 -9.37 -21.20
N LYS A 472 27.35 -9.97 -21.67
CA LYS A 472 27.16 -10.38 -23.08
C LYS A 472 26.62 -9.29 -24.01
N ARG A 473 26.29 -8.09 -23.53
CA ARG A 473 25.80 -6.96 -24.32
C ARG A 473 26.87 -5.87 -24.52
N ARG A 474 28.16 -6.19 -24.56
CA ARG A 474 29.13 -5.31 -25.22
C ARG A 474 29.18 -5.75 -26.69
N PRO A 475 28.66 -4.97 -27.66
CA PRO A 475 28.97 -5.21 -29.06
C PRO A 475 30.49 -4.96 -29.22
N ASN A 476 31.16 -5.90 -29.83
CA ASN A 476 32.49 -5.63 -30.37
C ASN A 476 32.39 -4.43 -31.33
N ALA A 477 32.71 -3.25 -30.84
CA ALA A 477 33.08 -2.13 -31.67
C ALA A 477 34.55 -2.31 -32.01
N ALA A 478 34.82 -3.04 -33.09
CA ALA A 478 36.06 -2.95 -33.84
C ALA A 478 35.95 -3.95 -35.02
N ARG A 479 35.50 -3.48 -36.16
CA ARG A 479 36.15 -3.57 -37.48
C ARG A 479 35.27 -2.92 -38.55
#